data_2a99607bb259d82c7473a7dd7430debe
#
_entry.id   2a99607bb259d82c7473a7dd7430debe
#
_cell.length_a   1.000
_cell.length_b   1.000
_cell.length_c   1.000
_cell.angle_alpha   90.00
_cell.angle_beta   90.00
_cell.angle_gamma   90.00
#
_symmetry.space_group_name_H-M   'P 1'
#
loop_
_entity.id
_entity.type
_entity.pdbx_description
1 polymer ?
#
loop_
_entity_poly.entity_id
_entity_poly.type
_entity_poly.pdbx_seq_one_letter_code
_entity_poly.pdbx_strand_id
1 'polypeptide(L)'
;MDERLAKTIAAITASGADFGLLTSPDAVAYASGHVSAIEAGPSPFAGGPALAIIDRQGGCGLVVTNLEAGTASFADEIVTYEGFSYQAPSDVFRNYLDAALSLMTRMGVGGRVAIEEDTFPHSLAGLLPEAAFLPVEPALKQERAIKTPAEIMALREAALTASAGQKAFIDNAREGMSELELFAAIRLAMESRAGERLPVTGDLISGRERTSAFMGWPSNRRLEKGDPLICDLAPRVNGYWGDSCASAMLGGATPGFGKLFGAAQEALDHAITTVRPGLGIGALDAALQAIIARNGYTYAHHSGHSIGTGVHEWPRIVGYEQAAFREDMVVMVEPTAFDPEIGGVRLEFTLHVTADGCEVLTDFAHQPEIRP
;
A
#
# COMPACT_ATOMS: atom_id res chain seq x y z
N MET A 1 7.80 -20.04 14.60
CA MET A 1 8.24 -18.67 14.17
C MET A 1 7.32 -18.28 13.03
N ASP A 2 6.78 -17.07 13.05
CA ASP A 2 6.01 -16.49 11.93
C ASP A 2 6.91 -16.39 10.69
N GLU A 3 6.39 -16.69 9.49
CA GLU A 3 7.17 -16.69 8.26
C GLU A 3 7.69 -15.28 7.90
N ARG A 4 6.94 -14.23 8.21
CA ARG A 4 7.35 -12.83 7.99
C ARG A 4 8.52 -12.44 8.89
N LEU A 5 8.52 -12.90 10.15
CA LEU A 5 9.66 -12.73 11.06
C LEU A 5 10.89 -13.45 10.52
N ALA A 6 10.75 -14.67 10.01
CA ALA A 6 11.85 -15.42 9.40
C ALA A 6 12.45 -14.67 8.20
N LYS A 7 11.62 -14.07 7.35
CA LYS A 7 12.05 -13.23 6.21
C LYS A 7 12.71 -11.92 6.66
N THR A 8 12.19 -11.31 7.72
CA THR A 8 12.84 -10.13 8.34
C THR A 8 14.23 -10.46 8.84
N ILE A 9 14.39 -11.60 9.51
CA ILE A 9 15.69 -12.10 9.98
C ILE A 9 16.64 -12.35 8.80
N ALA A 10 16.15 -12.93 7.71
CA ALA A 10 16.92 -13.12 6.49
C ALA A 10 17.41 -11.77 5.92
N ALA A 11 16.55 -10.75 5.87
CA ALA A 11 16.93 -9.41 5.43
C ALA A 11 18.00 -8.76 6.33
N ILE A 12 17.85 -8.85 7.66
CA ILE A 12 18.83 -8.35 8.64
C ILE A 12 20.17 -9.07 8.44
N THR A 13 20.13 -10.39 8.28
CA THR A 13 21.36 -11.19 8.04
C THR A 13 22.03 -10.80 6.74
N ALA A 14 21.26 -10.62 5.66
CA ALA A 14 21.76 -10.20 4.35
C ALA A 14 22.38 -8.80 4.37
N SER A 15 21.87 -7.88 5.22
CA SER A 15 22.49 -6.56 5.42
C SER A 15 23.81 -6.63 6.20
N GLY A 16 24.16 -7.78 6.75
CA GLY A 16 25.36 -7.99 7.57
C GLY A 16 25.21 -7.56 9.03
N ALA A 17 23.98 -7.30 9.49
CA ALA A 17 23.69 -6.87 10.86
C ALA A 17 23.42 -8.05 11.81
N ASP A 18 23.49 -7.76 13.10
CA ASP A 18 23.18 -8.71 14.18
C ASP A 18 21.78 -8.46 14.74
N PHE A 19 21.29 -7.22 14.63
CA PHE A 19 19.96 -6.76 15.04
C PHE A 19 19.32 -5.91 13.97
N GLY A 20 17.97 -5.84 13.96
CA GLY A 20 17.18 -4.88 13.18
C GLY A 20 16.33 -4.01 14.09
N LEU A 21 16.31 -2.71 13.83
CA LEU A 21 15.44 -1.74 14.49
C LEU A 21 14.53 -1.15 13.42
N LEU A 22 13.25 -1.56 13.42
CA LEU A 22 12.28 -1.18 12.41
C LEU A 22 11.26 -0.20 13.00
N THR A 23 10.97 0.87 12.29
CA THR A 23 10.19 2.01 12.79
C THR A 23 9.08 2.47 11.85
N SER A 24 9.11 2.11 10.56
CA SER A 24 7.97 2.39 9.69
C SER A 24 6.76 1.54 10.06
N PRO A 25 5.54 2.06 9.95
CA PRO A 25 4.32 1.28 10.20
C PRO A 25 4.24 -0.01 9.39
N ASP A 26 4.82 0.00 8.20
CA ASP A 26 4.82 -1.13 7.27
C ASP A 26 5.78 -2.23 7.71
N ALA A 27 7.02 -1.87 8.04
CA ALA A 27 8.03 -2.82 8.48
C ALA A 27 7.73 -3.36 9.89
N VAL A 28 7.20 -2.53 10.79
CA VAL A 28 6.75 -2.97 12.12
C VAL A 28 5.60 -3.97 12.00
N ALA A 29 4.60 -3.69 11.15
CA ALA A 29 3.49 -4.63 10.92
C ALA A 29 3.98 -5.94 10.30
N TYR A 30 4.93 -5.88 9.38
CA TYR A 30 5.52 -7.06 8.77
C TYR A 30 6.31 -7.90 9.77
N ALA A 31 7.21 -7.27 10.54
CA ALA A 31 8.14 -7.95 11.41
C ALA A 31 7.56 -8.43 12.76
N SER A 32 6.49 -7.79 13.25
CA SER A 32 5.93 -8.08 14.57
C SER A 32 4.43 -8.38 14.59
N GLY A 33 3.74 -8.16 13.48
CA GLY A 33 2.28 -8.26 13.40
C GLY A 33 1.53 -7.08 14.04
N HIS A 34 2.24 -6.12 14.63
CA HIS A 34 1.61 -4.94 15.23
C HIS A 34 1.18 -3.93 14.15
N VAL A 35 -0.11 -3.67 14.08
CA VAL A 35 -0.69 -2.71 13.14
C VAL A 35 -0.96 -1.38 13.85
N SER A 36 -0.06 -0.41 13.63
CA SER A 36 -0.25 0.95 14.15
C SER A 36 -1.39 1.66 13.43
N ALA A 37 -2.12 2.51 14.17
CA ALA A 37 -3.11 3.42 13.60
C ALA A 37 -2.40 4.54 12.83
N ILE A 38 -2.59 4.61 11.51
CA ILE A 38 -1.90 5.59 10.63
C ILE A 38 -2.81 6.68 10.07
N GLU A 39 -4.12 6.57 10.27
CA GLU A 39 -5.11 7.42 9.59
C GLU A 39 -5.05 8.90 10.00
N ALA A 40 -4.70 9.17 11.24
CA ALA A 40 -4.76 10.54 11.80
C ALA A 40 -3.40 11.24 11.89
N GLY A 41 -2.35 10.66 11.29
CA GLY A 41 -0.98 11.17 11.46
C GLY A 41 -0.40 10.84 12.84
N PRO A 42 0.69 11.53 13.26
CA PRO A 42 1.36 11.25 14.53
C PRO A 42 0.41 11.44 15.71
N SER A 43 0.32 10.44 16.59
CA SER A 43 -0.46 10.53 17.82
C SER A 43 0.20 11.53 18.79
N PRO A 44 -0.56 12.46 19.41
CA PRO A 44 -0.01 13.33 20.46
C PRO A 44 0.37 12.56 21.74
N PHE A 45 -0.02 11.29 21.81
CA PHE A 45 0.29 10.38 22.92
C PHE A 45 1.44 9.41 22.59
N ALA A 46 2.10 9.58 21.45
CA ALA A 46 3.27 8.81 21.07
C ALA A 46 4.53 9.66 21.15
N GLY A 47 5.55 9.17 21.86
CA GLY A 47 6.86 9.80 21.96
C GLY A 47 7.77 9.51 20.77
N GLY A 48 7.37 8.56 19.93
CA GLY A 48 8.04 8.12 18.72
C GLY A 48 7.21 7.06 18.00
N PRO A 49 7.68 6.54 16.86
CA PRO A 49 7.01 5.43 16.18
C PRO A 49 7.03 4.16 17.03
N ALA A 50 6.11 3.21 16.76
CA ALA A 50 6.27 1.85 17.26
C ALA A 50 7.64 1.32 16.82
N LEU A 51 8.36 0.61 17.70
CA LEU A 51 9.70 0.11 17.43
C LEU A 51 9.71 -1.41 17.54
N ALA A 52 9.96 -2.10 16.43
CA ALA A 52 10.23 -3.53 16.44
C ALA A 52 11.74 -3.76 16.48
N ILE A 53 12.19 -4.56 17.45
CA ILE A 53 13.58 -4.96 17.65
C ILE A 53 13.69 -6.43 17.32
N ILE A 54 14.46 -6.76 16.30
CA ILE A 54 14.61 -8.13 15.81
C ILE A 54 16.05 -8.58 16.02
N ASP A 55 16.22 -9.69 16.69
CA ASP A 55 17.49 -10.40 16.83
C ASP A 55 17.60 -11.44 15.70
N ARG A 56 18.72 -11.50 15.01
CA ARG A 56 18.96 -12.51 13.94
C ARG A 56 18.82 -13.97 14.40
N GLN A 57 18.78 -14.24 15.72
CA GLN A 57 18.59 -15.57 16.30
C GLN A 57 17.11 -15.91 16.50
N GLY A 58 16.21 -14.97 16.27
CA GLY A 58 14.76 -15.19 16.30
C GLY A 58 13.99 -14.40 17.33
N GLY A 59 14.64 -13.64 18.20
CA GLY A 59 13.97 -12.80 19.19
C GLY A 59 13.27 -11.61 18.53
N CYS A 60 12.04 -11.32 18.93
CA CYS A 60 11.24 -10.17 18.49
C CYS A 60 10.73 -9.38 19.69
N GLY A 61 11.20 -8.16 19.87
CA GLY A 61 10.71 -7.21 20.86
C GLY A 61 9.94 -6.07 20.22
N LEU A 62 8.96 -5.50 20.93
CA LEU A 62 8.13 -4.42 20.46
C LEU A 62 7.98 -3.33 21.53
N VAL A 63 8.17 -2.06 21.15
CA VAL A 63 7.90 -0.89 22.00
C VAL A 63 6.73 -0.12 21.43
N VAL A 64 5.67 0.05 22.25
CA VAL A 64 4.45 0.79 21.89
C VAL A 64 3.97 1.65 23.04
N THR A 65 3.09 2.62 22.75
CA THR A 65 2.42 3.38 23.80
C THR A 65 1.44 2.50 24.61
N ASN A 66 1.19 2.85 25.85
CA ASN A 66 0.20 2.18 26.69
C ASN A 66 -1.22 2.17 26.08
N LEU A 67 -1.51 3.07 25.14
CA LEU A 67 -2.78 3.11 24.41
C LEU A 67 -2.90 2.02 23.35
N GLU A 68 -1.78 1.41 22.96
CA GLU A 68 -1.71 0.33 21.97
C GLU A 68 -1.39 -1.04 22.60
N ALA A 69 -1.36 -1.12 23.93
CA ALA A 69 -0.96 -2.34 24.67
C ALA A 69 -1.79 -3.59 24.36
N GLY A 70 -3.01 -3.42 23.86
CA GLY A 70 -3.92 -4.53 23.51
C GLY A 70 -3.89 -4.93 22.05
N THR A 71 -3.05 -4.31 21.21
CA THR A 71 -2.96 -4.61 19.78
C THR A 71 -2.33 -5.98 19.55
N ALA A 72 -2.88 -6.76 18.62
CA ALA A 72 -2.35 -8.06 18.26
C ALA A 72 -0.89 -7.95 17.77
N SER A 73 -0.04 -8.88 18.21
CA SER A 73 1.36 -8.98 17.81
C SER A 73 1.85 -10.39 18.07
N PHE A 74 2.87 -10.84 17.35
CA PHE A 74 3.60 -12.08 17.64
C PHE A 74 5.00 -11.81 18.23
N ALA A 75 5.26 -10.59 18.72
CA ALA A 75 6.48 -10.29 19.44
C ALA A 75 6.57 -11.10 20.75
N ASP A 76 7.78 -11.58 21.06
CA ASP A 76 8.06 -12.35 22.29
C ASP A 76 7.96 -11.48 23.54
N GLU A 77 8.30 -10.20 23.41
CA GLU A 77 8.24 -9.22 24.48
C GLU A 77 7.66 -7.90 23.99
N ILE A 78 6.64 -7.38 24.68
CA ILE A 78 6.04 -6.07 24.40
C ILE A 78 6.31 -5.16 25.60
N VAL A 79 7.00 -4.06 25.35
CA VAL A 79 7.24 -3.00 26.33
C VAL A 79 6.34 -1.82 26.02
N THR A 80 5.53 -1.43 27.00
CA THR A 80 4.69 -0.26 26.89
C THR A 80 5.27 0.91 27.66
N TYR A 81 5.12 2.12 27.12
CA TYR A 81 5.43 3.36 27.82
C TYR A 81 4.17 4.20 28.01
N GLU A 82 4.20 5.06 29.07
CA GLU A 82 3.09 5.96 29.34
C GLU A 82 3.06 7.11 28.32
N GLY A 83 2.13 7.04 27.38
CA GLY A 83 1.82 8.10 26.42
C GLY A 83 0.77 9.07 26.96
N PHE A 84 -0.05 8.64 27.92
CA PHE A 84 -1.06 9.45 28.56
C PHE A 84 -1.35 8.98 30.00
N SER A 85 -1.52 9.94 30.92
CA SER A 85 -1.95 9.71 32.30
C SER A 85 -3.00 10.74 32.70
N TYR A 86 -4.00 10.30 33.46
CA TYR A 86 -4.99 11.20 34.10
C TYR A 86 -4.49 11.81 35.40
N GLN A 87 -3.38 11.30 35.95
CA GLN A 87 -2.95 11.59 37.31
C GLN A 87 -1.84 12.65 37.35
N ALA A 88 -0.99 12.69 36.32
CA ALA A 88 0.13 13.61 36.25
C ALA A 88 0.51 13.92 34.80
N PRO A 89 1.19 15.06 34.54
CA PRO A 89 1.80 15.30 33.24
C PRO A 89 2.80 14.20 32.88
N SER A 90 2.72 13.73 31.62
CA SER A 90 3.60 12.67 31.12
C SER A 90 4.66 13.28 30.18
N ASP A 91 5.94 12.99 30.39
CA ASP A 91 6.99 13.25 29.42
C ASP A 91 7.04 12.09 28.42
N VAL A 92 6.14 12.15 27.45
CA VAL A 92 5.88 11.07 26.50
C VAL A 92 7.14 10.69 25.70
N PHE A 93 7.92 11.71 25.30
CA PHE A 93 9.15 11.48 24.54
C PHE A 93 10.21 10.78 25.39
N ARG A 94 10.39 11.22 26.63
CA ARG A 94 11.33 10.58 27.55
C ARG A 94 10.91 9.14 27.87
N ASN A 95 9.64 8.93 28.16
CA ASN A 95 9.09 7.60 28.44
C ASN A 95 9.34 6.62 27.28
N TYR A 96 9.17 7.10 26.03
CA TYR A 96 9.48 6.31 24.83
C TYR A 96 10.96 5.92 24.76
N LEU A 97 11.87 6.87 24.95
CA LEU A 97 13.31 6.59 24.90
C LEU A 97 13.76 5.65 26.03
N ASP A 98 13.22 5.82 27.22
CA ASP A 98 13.55 4.95 28.37
C ASP A 98 13.03 3.51 28.13
N ALA A 99 11.84 3.34 27.55
CA ALA A 99 11.31 2.05 27.17
C ALA A 99 12.14 1.39 26.05
N ALA A 100 12.50 2.14 25.03
CA ALA A 100 13.34 1.68 23.93
C ALA A 100 14.72 1.23 24.44
N LEU A 101 15.40 2.05 25.24
CA LEU A 101 16.69 1.72 25.85
C LEU A 101 16.60 0.48 26.74
N SER A 102 15.54 0.39 27.55
CA SER A 102 15.31 -0.77 28.42
C SER A 102 15.20 -2.08 27.63
N LEU A 103 14.40 -2.11 26.56
CA LEU A 103 14.25 -3.30 25.73
C LEU A 103 15.53 -3.61 24.93
N MET A 104 16.17 -2.60 24.33
CA MET A 104 17.45 -2.75 23.64
C MET A 104 18.52 -3.36 24.56
N THR A 105 18.58 -2.89 25.81
CA THR A 105 19.55 -3.40 26.80
C THR A 105 19.28 -4.87 27.15
N ARG A 106 18.01 -5.24 27.37
CA ARG A 106 17.65 -6.64 27.68
C ARG A 106 17.93 -7.58 26.51
N MET A 107 17.71 -7.13 25.28
CA MET A 107 18.00 -7.91 24.08
C MET A 107 19.47 -7.87 23.68
N GLY A 108 20.31 -7.07 24.36
CA GLY A 108 21.74 -6.96 24.07
C GLY A 108 22.04 -6.26 22.75
N VAL A 109 21.18 -5.33 22.30
CA VAL A 109 21.34 -4.62 21.04
C VAL A 109 22.64 -3.82 21.02
N GLY A 110 23.45 -4.03 19.99
CA GLY A 110 24.71 -3.33 19.79
C GLY A 110 25.47 -3.88 18.59
N GLY A 111 26.69 -3.41 18.36
CA GLY A 111 27.50 -3.84 17.23
C GLY A 111 26.95 -3.36 15.89
N ARG A 112 26.57 -4.25 14.99
CA ARG A 112 25.98 -3.93 13.68
C ARG A 112 24.47 -4.02 13.75
N VAL A 113 23.80 -2.90 13.46
CA VAL A 113 22.36 -2.75 13.63
C VAL A 113 21.75 -2.29 12.29
N ALA A 114 20.86 -3.08 11.73
CA ALA A 114 20.10 -2.74 10.54
C ALA A 114 18.96 -1.79 10.90
N ILE A 115 18.79 -0.72 10.13
CA ILE A 115 17.74 0.30 10.31
C ILE A 115 17.10 0.63 8.96
N GLU A 116 15.93 1.24 9.03
CA GLU A 116 15.32 1.93 7.88
C GLU A 116 15.87 3.37 7.84
N GLU A 117 16.75 3.67 6.88
CA GLU A 117 17.50 4.95 6.86
C GLU A 117 16.59 6.19 6.72
N ASP A 118 15.46 6.06 6.02
CA ASP A 118 14.54 7.17 5.75
C ASP A 118 13.53 7.43 6.88
N THR A 119 13.30 6.47 7.78
CA THR A 119 12.30 6.57 8.85
C THR A 119 12.85 6.45 10.27
N PHE A 120 14.13 6.02 10.42
CA PHE A 120 14.71 5.79 11.74
C PHE A 120 14.97 7.10 12.51
N PRO A 121 14.36 7.29 13.70
CA PRO A 121 14.52 8.52 14.46
C PRO A 121 15.95 8.74 14.95
N HIS A 122 16.49 9.93 14.73
CA HIS A 122 17.82 10.30 15.23
C HIS A 122 17.97 10.13 16.75
N SER A 123 16.88 10.32 17.50
CA SER A 123 16.86 10.12 18.95
C SER A 123 17.15 8.69 19.38
N LEU A 124 16.74 7.69 18.59
CA LEU A 124 17.05 6.28 18.85
C LEU A 124 18.52 5.97 18.55
N ALA A 125 19.09 6.58 17.52
CA ALA A 125 20.52 6.45 17.22
C ALA A 125 21.38 6.92 18.40
N GLY A 126 20.96 7.99 19.09
CA GLY A 126 21.64 8.51 20.28
C GLY A 126 21.67 7.55 21.47
N LEU A 127 20.81 6.54 21.51
CA LEU A 127 20.82 5.50 22.56
C LEU A 127 21.91 4.43 22.30
N LEU A 128 22.45 4.35 21.10
CA LEU A 128 23.42 3.34 20.66
C LEU A 128 24.66 4.01 20.02
N PRO A 129 25.42 4.83 20.77
CA PRO A 129 26.49 5.66 20.21
C PRO A 129 27.66 4.83 19.59
N GLU A 130 27.82 3.58 19.99
CA GLU A 130 28.87 2.69 19.50
C GLU A 130 28.37 1.73 18.40
N ALA A 131 27.09 1.81 17.99
CA ALA A 131 26.55 0.93 16.97
C ALA A 131 26.93 1.40 15.55
N ALA A 132 27.20 0.43 14.69
CA ALA A 132 27.36 0.65 13.25
C ALA A 132 25.98 0.40 12.59
N PHE A 133 25.34 1.48 12.12
CA PHE A 133 24.05 1.39 11.45
C PHE A 133 24.22 0.99 9.98
N LEU A 134 23.37 0.09 9.50
CA LEU A 134 23.36 -0.47 8.15
C LEU A 134 21.94 -0.39 7.56
N PRO A 135 21.77 -0.11 6.26
CA PRO A 135 20.43 -0.07 5.66
C PRO A 135 19.82 -1.48 5.55
N VAL A 136 18.56 -1.64 5.97
CA VAL A 136 17.81 -2.90 5.82
C VAL A 136 16.97 -2.94 4.55
N GLU A 137 16.56 -1.79 4.02
CA GLU A 137 15.59 -1.66 2.92
C GLU A 137 15.99 -2.46 1.67
N PRO A 138 17.26 -2.49 1.22
CA PRO A 138 17.62 -3.23 0.01
C PRO A 138 17.35 -4.73 0.12
N ALA A 139 17.54 -5.32 1.31
CA ALA A 139 17.27 -6.72 1.57
C ALA A 139 15.79 -6.97 1.90
N LEU A 140 15.20 -6.12 2.77
CA LEU A 140 13.82 -6.27 3.21
C LEU A 140 12.81 -6.22 2.05
N LYS A 141 13.03 -5.33 1.07
CA LYS A 141 12.18 -5.25 -0.12
C LYS A 141 12.20 -6.53 -0.97
N GLN A 142 13.34 -7.22 -1.03
CA GLN A 142 13.45 -8.49 -1.75
C GLN A 142 12.69 -9.60 -1.04
N GLU A 143 12.78 -9.65 0.29
CA GLU A 143 12.06 -10.62 1.10
C GLU A 143 10.54 -10.40 1.04
N ARG A 144 10.08 -9.13 1.10
CA ARG A 144 8.66 -8.77 1.04
C ARG A 144 8.04 -8.98 -0.35
N ALA A 145 8.84 -9.01 -1.41
CA ALA A 145 8.33 -9.16 -2.78
C ALA A 145 7.61 -10.50 -3.01
N ILE A 146 8.10 -11.59 -2.41
CA ILE A 146 7.47 -12.91 -2.48
C ILE A 146 6.57 -13.08 -1.27
N LYS A 147 5.28 -13.27 -1.48
CA LYS A 147 4.30 -13.33 -0.40
C LYS A 147 4.18 -14.75 0.15
N THR A 148 3.99 -14.86 1.45
CA THR A 148 3.61 -16.13 2.07
C THR A 148 2.13 -16.44 1.76
N PRO A 149 1.67 -17.69 1.89
CA PRO A 149 0.25 -18.02 1.72
C PRO A 149 -0.69 -17.21 2.61
N ALA A 150 -0.27 -16.90 3.85
CA ALA A 150 -1.03 -16.05 4.77
C ALA A 150 -1.12 -14.60 4.29
N GLU A 151 -0.05 -14.04 3.72
CA GLU A 151 -0.04 -12.71 3.13
C GLU A 151 -0.93 -12.64 1.88
N ILE A 152 -0.91 -13.66 1.02
CA ILE A 152 -1.79 -13.73 -0.17
C ILE A 152 -3.25 -13.74 0.26
N MET A 153 -3.62 -14.47 1.32
CA MET A 153 -4.98 -14.46 1.86
C MET A 153 -5.37 -13.07 2.41
N ALA A 154 -4.48 -12.41 3.14
CA ALA A 154 -4.73 -11.07 3.66
C ALA A 154 -4.87 -10.02 2.54
N LEU A 155 -4.02 -10.09 1.53
CA LEU A 155 -4.08 -9.23 0.34
C LEU A 155 -5.36 -9.48 -0.48
N ARG A 156 -5.83 -10.72 -0.58
CA ARG A 156 -7.12 -11.03 -1.20
C ARG A 156 -8.29 -10.36 -0.46
N GLU A 157 -8.32 -10.41 0.87
CA GLU A 157 -9.37 -9.73 1.65
C GLU A 157 -9.31 -8.21 1.48
N ALA A 158 -8.12 -7.63 1.44
CA ALA A 158 -7.95 -6.21 1.18
C ALA A 158 -8.39 -5.82 -0.26
N ALA A 159 -8.04 -6.61 -1.28
CA ALA A 159 -8.48 -6.42 -2.66
C ALA A 159 -10.01 -6.54 -2.83
N LEU A 160 -10.63 -7.50 -2.13
CA LEU A 160 -12.10 -7.63 -2.13
C LEU A 160 -12.77 -6.45 -1.40
N THR A 161 -12.11 -5.87 -0.41
CA THR A 161 -12.60 -4.65 0.27
C THR A 161 -12.52 -3.44 -0.66
N ALA A 162 -11.43 -3.26 -1.39
CA ALA A 162 -11.30 -2.25 -2.44
C ALA A 162 -12.38 -2.44 -3.52
N SER A 163 -12.64 -3.70 -3.92
CA SER A 163 -13.69 -4.06 -4.89
C SER A 163 -15.09 -3.66 -4.44
N ALA A 164 -15.40 -3.75 -3.14
CA ALA A 164 -16.66 -3.26 -2.61
C ALA A 164 -16.80 -1.73 -2.77
N GLY A 165 -15.69 -1.00 -2.61
CA GLY A 165 -15.62 0.43 -2.91
C GLY A 165 -15.86 0.74 -4.39
N GLN A 166 -15.26 -0.04 -5.31
CA GLN A 166 -15.47 0.15 -6.76
C GLN A 166 -16.91 -0.14 -7.18
N LYS A 167 -17.55 -1.15 -6.62
CA LYS A 167 -18.98 -1.41 -6.84
C LYS A 167 -19.82 -0.22 -6.35
N ALA A 168 -19.51 0.29 -5.16
CA ALA A 168 -20.22 1.46 -4.60
C ALA A 168 -19.97 2.75 -5.43
N PHE A 169 -18.80 2.93 -5.99
CA PHE A 169 -18.49 4.02 -6.93
C PHE A 169 -19.48 4.01 -8.12
N ILE A 170 -19.60 2.88 -8.78
CA ILE A 170 -20.50 2.71 -9.93
C ILE A 170 -21.97 2.87 -9.52
N ASP A 171 -22.37 2.25 -8.39
CA ASP A 171 -23.76 2.20 -7.97
C ASP A 171 -24.28 3.53 -7.40
N ASN A 172 -23.39 4.39 -6.89
CA ASN A 172 -23.79 5.62 -6.20
C ASN A 172 -23.50 6.92 -6.95
N ALA A 173 -22.62 6.94 -7.95
CA ALA A 173 -22.32 8.19 -8.66
C ALA A 173 -23.55 8.75 -9.39
N ARG A 174 -23.91 10.00 -9.09
CA ARG A 174 -25.10 10.69 -9.65
C ARG A 174 -24.77 12.12 -9.96
N GLU A 175 -25.39 12.65 -11.01
CA GLU A 175 -25.32 14.08 -11.36
C GLU A 175 -25.75 14.96 -10.18
N GLY A 176 -25.01 16.05 -9.93
CA GLY A 176 -25.24 17.01 -8.85
C GLY A 176 -24.67 16.63 -7.48
N MET A 177 -24.30 15.38 -7.25
CA MET A 177 -23.58 14.92 -6.07
C MET A 177 -22.15 15.45 -6.08
N SER A 178 -21.56 15.78 -4.93
CA SER A 178 -20.14 16.15 -4.85
C SER A 178 -19.24 14.91 -4.85
N GLU A 179 -17.96 15.08 -5.22
CA GLU A 179 -16.97 14.01 -5.09
C GLU A 179 -16.87 13.53 -3.64
N LEU A 180 -16.98 14.43 -2.63
CA LEU A 180 -16.97 14.08 -1.22
C LEU A 180 -18.17 13.22 -0.81
N GLU A 181 -19.38 13.55 -1.30
CA GLU A 181 -20.58 12.75 -1.04
C GLU A 181 -20.45 11.34 -1.63
N LEU A 182 -19.89 11.24 -2.84
CA LEU A 182 -19.62 9.95 -3.48
C LEU A 182 -18.54 9.17 -2.71
N PHE A 183 -17.44 9.82 -2.32
CA PHE A 183 -16.38 9.18 -1.55
C PHE A 183 -16.84 8.67 -0.19
N ALA A 184 -17.76 9.39 0.47
CA ALA A 184 -18.37 8.92 1.72
C ALA A 184 -19.20 7.64 1.52
N ALA A 185 -19.94 7.52 0.41
CA ALA A 185 -20.68 6.28 0.09
C ALA A 185 -19.73 5.11 -0.22
N ILE A 186 -18.65 5.37 -0.96
CA ILE A 186 -17.60 4.40 -1.26
C ILE A 186 -16.94 3.91 0.04
N ARG A 187 -16.55 4.83 0.90
CA ARG A 187 -15.93 4.52 2.18
C ARG A 187 -16.84 3.69 3.08
N LEU A 188 -18.13 4.04 3.15
CA LEU A 188 -19.12 3.25 3.89
C LEU A 188 -19.19 1.80 3.40
N ALA A 189 -19.14 1.58 2.10
CA ALA A 189 -19.19 0.22 1.54
C ALA A 189 -17.93 -0.60 1.91
N MET A 190 -16.76 0.00 1.85
CA MET A 190 -15.49 -0.65 2.24
C MET A 190 -15.48 -0.98 3.74
N GLU A 191 -15.80 -0.02 4.61
CA GLU A 191 -15.84 -0.21 6.07
C GLU A 191 -16.93 -1.18 6.50
N SER A 192 -18.10 -1.18 5.83
CA SER A 192 -19.16 -2.17 6.09
C SER A 192 -18.73 -3.58 5.73
N ARG A 193 -17.96 -3.75 4.64
CA ARG A 193 -17.41 -5.07 4.28
C ARG A 193 -16.36 -5.54 5.30
N ALA A 194 -15.45 -4.65 5.70
CA ALA A 194 -14.41 -4.99 6.66
C ALA A 194 -14.93 -5.18 8.08
N GLY A 195 -16.09 -4.58 8.42
CA GLY A 195 -16.65 -4.60 9.78
C GLY A 195 -15.97 -3.65 10.75
N GLU A 196 -15.08 -2.77 10.27
CA GLU A 196 -14.35 -1.81 11.07
C GLU A 196 -14.00 -0.54 10.25
N ARG A 197 -13.61 0.51 10.96
CA ARG A 197 -13.08 1.72 10.33
C ARG A 197 -11.70 1.44 9.73
N LEU A 198 -11.48 1.87 8.49
CA LEU A 198 -10.25 1.60 7.75
C LEU A 198 -9.46 2.88 7.46
N PRO A 199 -8.11 2.82 7.51
CA PRO A 199 -7.29 3.73 6.74
C PRO A 199 -7.56 3.53 5.25
N VAL A 200 -7.81 4.63 4.54
CA VAL A 200 -8.05 4.60 3.08
C VAL A 200 -7.26 5.73 2.45
N THR A 201 -6.48 5.41 1.43
CA THR A 201 -5.86 6.40 0.54
C THR A 201 -6.34 6.18 -0.88
N GLY A 202 -5.95 7.07 -1.80
CA GLY A 202 -6.30 7.00 -3.21
C GLY A 202 -6.97 8.27 -3.71
N ASP A 203 -7.43 8.23 -4.95
CA ASP A 203 -7.98 9.36 -5.69
C ASP A 203 -9.49 9.21 -5.92
N LEU A 204 -10.23 10.32 -5.93
CA LEU A 204 -11.53 10.40 -6.55
C LEU A 204 -11.64 11.76 -7.24
N ILE A 205 -11.55 11.74 -8.53
CA ILE A 205 -11.53 12.95 -9.36
C ILE A 205 -12.52 12.85 -10.51
N SER A 206 -13.09 13.99 -10.86
CA SER A 206 -14.09 14.11 -11.93
C SER A 206 -13.79 15.29 -12.83
N GLY A 207 -14.27 15.21 -14.07
CA GLY A 207 -14.12 16.22 -15.10
C GLY A 207 -12.84 16.08 -15.91
N ARG A 208 -12.89 16.57 -17.15
CA ARG A 208 -11.84 16.40 -18.15
C ARG A 208 -10.45 16.87 -17.67
N GLU A 209 -10.38 18.09 -17.14
CA GLU A 209 -9.09 18.67 -16.73
C GLU A 209 -8.45 17.91 -15.55
N ARG A 210 -9.27 17.54 -14.56
CA ARG A 210 -8.77 16.87 -13.37
C ARG A 210 -8.39 15.43 -13.61
N THR A 211 -9.14 14.71 -14.44
CA THR A 211 -8.78 13.32 -14.81
C THR A 211 -7.56 13.25 -15.73
N SER A 212 -7.19 14.36 -16.37
CA SER A 212 -5.92 14.50 -17.11
C SER A 212 -4.72 14.77 -16.18
N ALA A 213 -4.95 15.20 -14.93
CA ALA A 213 -3.96 15.21 -13.87
C ALA A 213 -3.90 13.82 -13.21
N PHE A 214 -2.71 13.39 -12.77
CA PHE A 214 -2.53 11.99 -12.34
C PHE A 214 -3.19 11.64 -11.03
N MET A 215 -3.33 12.61 -10.13
CA MET A 215 -3.80 12.43 -8.76
C MET A 215 -4.71 13.56 -8.35
N GLY A 216 -5.63 13.29 -7.44
CA GLY A 216 -6.48 14.32 -6.88
C GLY A 216 -7.44 13.78 -5.84
N TRP A 217 -7.47 14.47 -4.72
CA TRP A 217 -8.38 14.14 -3.64
C TRP A 217 -9.81 14.59 -3.95
N PRO A 218 -10.82 13.88 -3.43
CA PRO A 218 -12.20 14.27 -3.57
C PRO A 218 -12.45 15.67 -2.99
N SER A 219 -13.28 16.44 -3.68
CA SER A 219 -13.57 17.83 -3.36
C SER A 219 -15.07 18.10 -3.34
N ASN A 220 -15.46 19.36 -3.09
CA ASN A 220 -16.84 19.80 -3.22
C ASN A 220 -17.30 20.01 -4.69
N ARG A 221 -16.46 19.64 -5.67
CA ARG A 221 -16.87 19.69 -7.08
C ARG A 221 -18.12 18.82 -7.27
N ARG A 222 -19.13 19.38 -7.95
CA ARG A 222 -20.34 18.66 -8.31
C ARG A 222 -20.11 17.87 -9.60
N LEU A 223 -20.55 16.63 -9.57
CA LEU A 223 -20.53 15.75 -10.74
C LEU A 223 -21.52 16.23 -11.78
N GLU A 224 -21.08 16.31 -13.04
CA GLU A 224 -21.89 16.73 -14.16
C GLU A 224 -22.05 15.58 -15.16
N LYS A 225 -23.16 15.53 -15.85
CA LYS A 225 -23.37 14.59 -16.95
C LYS A 225 -22.30 14.80 -18.03
N GLY A 226 -21.61 13.73 -18.42
CA GLY A 226 -20.49 13.75 -19.37
C GLY A 226 -19.12 13.89 -18.71
N ASP A 227 -19.05 13.99 -17.37
CA ASP A 227 -17.79 13.97 -16.67
C ASP A 227 -17.12 12.58 -16.79
N PRO A 228 -15.86 12.50 -17.20
CA PRO A 228 -15.01 11.36 -16.90
C PRO A 228 -14.69 11.36 -15.40
N LEU A 229 -14.68 10.19 -14.78
CA LEU A 229 -14.33 9.97 -13.38
C LEU A 229 -13.21 8.94 -13.29
N ILE A 230 -12.27 9.16 -12.36
CA ILE A 230 -11.29 8.16 -11.91
C ILE A 230 -11.50 7.97 -10.42
N CYS A 231 -11.65 6.72 -10.00
CA CYS A 231 -11.77 6.32 -8.61
C CYS A 231 -10.71 5.27 -8.30
N ASP A 232 -9.72 5.67 -7.53
CA ASP A 232 -8.60 4.86 -7.07
C ASP A 232 -8.71 4.68 -5.58
N LEU A 233 -8.64 3.44 -5.09
CA LEU A 233 -9.01 3.10 -3.72
C LEU A 233 -8.01 2.11 -3.12
N ALA A 234 -7.29 2.54 -2.10
CA ALA A 234 -6.39 1.69 -1.33
C ALA A 234 -6.81 1.63 0.15
N PRO A 235 -7.71 0.72 0.56
CA PRO A 235 -8.02 0.46 1.97
C PRO A 235 -6.94 -0.42 2.62
N ARG A 236 -6.62 -0.18 3.90
CA ARG A 236 -5.75 -1.04 4.71
C ARG A 236 -6.57 -1.93 5.64
N VAL A 237 -6.52 -3.23 5.40
CA VAL A 237 -7.29 -4.25 6.16
C VAL A 237 -6.30 -5.15 6.89
N ASN A 238 -6.42 -5.26 8.21
CA ASN A 238 -5.52 -6.10 9.03
C ASN A 238 -4.03 -5.89 8.74
N GLY A 239 -3.64 -4.64 8.47
CA GLY A 239 -2.25 -4.27 8.18
C GLY A 239 -1.80 -4.43 6.74
N TYR A 240 -2.62 -5.01 5.85
CA TYR A 240 -2.34 -5.16 4.42
C TYR A 240 -3.17 -4.18 3.59
N TRP A 241 -2.55 -3.61 2.56
CA TRP A 241 -3.24 -2.71 1.65
C TRP A 241 -3.92 -3.49 0.52
N GLY A 242 -5.17 -3.12 0.22
CA GLY A 242 -5.79 -3.43 -1.06
C GLY A 242 -5.62 -2.24 -1.98
N ASP A 243 -5.68 -2.47 -3.29
CA ASP A 243 -5.63 -1.41 -4.27
C ASP A 243 -6.45 -1.76 -5.50
N SER A 244 -7.07 -0.75 -6.09
CA SER A 244 -7.86 -0.90 -7.31
C SER A 244 -8.27 0.45 -7.88
N CYS A 245 -8.30 0.58 -9.20
CA CYS A 245 -8.78 1.78 -9.84
C CYS A 245 -9.79 1.47 -10.94
N ALA A 246 -10.88 2.22 -10.97
CA ALA A 246 -11.86 2.21 -12.06
C ALA A 246 -12.07 3.61 -12.62
N SER A 247 -12.38 3.67 -13.90
CA SER A 247 -12.79 4.89 -14.58
C SER A 247 -14.11 4.68 -15.29
N ALA A 248 -14.96 5.70 -15.31
CA ALA A 248 -16.22 5.68 -16.03
C ALA A 248 -16.67 7.10 -16.40
N MET A 249 -17.54 7.24 -17.39
CA MET A 249 -18.17 8.52 -17.73
C MET A 249 -19.60 8.57 -17.18
N LEU A 250 -19.92 9.64 -16.49
CA LEU A 250 -21.25 9.83 -15.90
C LEU A 250 -22.30 10.18 -16.96
N GLY A 251 -23.41 9.46 -16.98
CA GLY A 251 -24.54 9.70 -17.87
C GLY A 251 -24.40 9.11 -19.27
N GLY A 252 -23.41 8.26 -19.50
CA GLY A 252 -23.16 7.54 -20.73
C GLY A 252 -21.87 7.94 -21.42
N ALA A 253 -21.10 6.92 -21.88
CA ALA A 253 -19.82 7.13 -22.53
C ALA A 253 -19.97 7.73 -23.94
N THR A 254 -19.20 8.80 -24.22
CA THR A 254 -19.05 9.29 -25.58
C THR A 254 -18.22 8.33 -26.44
N PRO A 255 -18.33 8.34 -27.78
CA PRO A 255 -17.46 7.49 -28.61
C PRO A 255 -15.97 7.76 -28.41
N GLY A 256 -15.56 9.00 -28.10
CA GLY A 256 -14.17 9.32 -27.74
C GLY A 256 -13.71 8.68 -26.46
N PHE A 257 -14.49 8.82 -25.39
CA PHE A 257 -14.18 8.19 -24.10
C PHE A 257 -14.19 6.66 -24.20
N GLY A 258 -15.14 6.08 -24.96
CA GLY A 258 -15.16 4.62 -25.18
C GLY A 258 -13.90 4.09 -25.87
N LYS A 259 -13.30 4.85 -26.79
CA LYS A 259 -12.01 4.48 -27.41
C LYS A 259 -10.84 4.61 -26.44
N LEU A 260 -10.80 5.70 -25.65
CA LEU A 260 -9.79 5.92 -24.61
C LEU A 260 -9.82 4.79 -23.58
N PHE A 261 -11.01 4.47 -23.08
CA PHE A 261 -11.25 3.36 -22.15
C PHE A 261 -10.84 2.02 -22.76
N GLY A 262 -11.20 1.77 -24.03
CA GLY A 262 -10.84 0.56 -24.75
C GLY A 262 -9.34 0.36 -24.86
N ALA A 263 -8.56 1.43 -25.02
CA ALA A 263 -7.10 1.35 -25.05
C ALA A 263 -6.51 0.92 -23.70
N ALA A 264 -7.01 1.49 -22.58
CA ALA A 264 -6.59 1.09 -21.25
C ALA A 264 -7.02 -0.36 -20.91
N GLN A 265 -8.25 -0.76 -21.31
CA GLN A 265 -8.73 -2.13 -21.14
C GLN A 265 -7.88 -3.14 -21.92
N GLU A 266 -7.53 -2.82 -23.18
CA GLU A 266 -6.64 -3.69 -23.98
C GLU A 266 -5.27 -3.89 -23.34
N ALA A 267 -4.72 -2.83 -22.72
CA ALA A 267 -3.47 -2.90 -22.01
C ALA A 267 -3.60 -3.78 -20.73
N LEU A 268 -4.68 -3.60 -19.97
CA LEU A 268 -4.94 -4.41 -18.76
C LEU A 268 -5.15 -5.89 -19.10
N ASP A 269 -5.93 -6.20 -20.14
CA ASP A 269 -6.17 -7.56 -20.61
C ASP A 269 -4.87 -8.23 -21.10
N HIS A 270 -4.01 -7.44 -21.76
CA HIS A 270 -2.67 -7.91 -22.13
C HIS A 270 -1.85 -8.29 -20.90
N ALA A 271 -1.84 -7.48 -19.86
CA ALA A 271 -1.13 -7.79 -18.62
C ALA A 271 -1.64 -9.08 -17.98
N ILE A 272 -2.97 -9.24 -17.82
CA ILE A 272 -3.60 -10.41 -17.22
C ILE A 272 -3.21 -11.70 -17.98
N THR A 273 -3.10 -11.61 -19.31
CA THR A 273 -2.78 -12.78 -20.15
C THR A 273 -1.28 -13.08 -20.24
N THR A 274 -0.41 -12.14 -19.89
CA THR A 274 1.06 -12.29 -20.09
C THR A 274 1.86 -12.37 -18.80
N VAL A 275 1.36 -11.83 -17.69
CA VAL A 275 2.06 -11.88 -16.39
C VAL A 275 2.21 -13.33 -15.94
N ARG A 276 3.46 -13.74 -15.72
CA ARG A 276 3.86 -15.08 -15.25
C ARG A 276 5.30 -15.03 -14.75
N PRO A 277 5.77 -16.03 -14.00
CA PRO A 277 7.17 -16.13 -13.62
C PRO A 277 8.10 -16.08 -14.84
N GLY A 278 9.19 -15.31 -14.71
CA GLY A 278 10.20 -15.13 -15.76
C GLY A 278 9.91 -14.02 -16.76
N LEU A 279 8.70 -13.45 -16.82
CA LEU A 279 8.46 -12.24 -17.61
C LEU A 279 9.22 -11.05 -16.99
N GLY A 280 10.01 -10.33 -17.79
CA GLY A 280 10.70 -9.12 -17.36
C GLY A 280 9.69 -8.01 -17.01
N ILE A 281 9.84 -7.39 -15.85
CA ILE A 281 8.92 -6.35 -15.36
C ILE A 281 8.96 -5.12 -16.28
N GLY A 282 10.17 -4.67 -16.67
CA GLY A 282 10.31 -3.56 -17.62
C GLY A 282 9.79 -3.90 -19.03
N ALA A 283 9.80 -5.18 -19.42
CA ALA A 283 9.22 -5.60 -20.69
C ALA A 283 7.69 -5.50 -20.69
N LEU A 284 7.03 -5.81 -19.55
CA LEU A 284 5.59 -5.59 -19.40
C LEU A 284 5.27 -4.09 -19.53
N ASP A 285 5.96 -3.23 -18.81
CA ASP A 285 5.75 -1.78 -18.89
C ASP A 285 5.86 -1.27 -20.34
N ALA A 286 6.91 -1.66 -21.04
CA ALA A 286 7.10 -1.29 -22.45
C ALA A 286 5.95 -1.76 -23.36
N ALA A 287 5.42 -2.97 -23.11
CA ALA A 287 4.30 -3.51 -23.88
C ALA A 287 3.01 -2.71 -23.63
N LEU A 288 2.70 -2.38 -22.36
CA LEU A 288 1.52 -1.60 -22.00
C LEU A 288 1.58 -0.18 -22.60
N GLN A 289 2.72 0.48 -22.51
CA GLN A 289 2.94 1.78 -23.14
C GLN A 289 2.77 1.72 -24.66
N ALA A 290 3.30 0.68 -25.32
CA ALA A 290 3.14 0.51 -26.76
C ALA A 290 1.68 0.28 -27.17
N ILE A 291 0.87 -0.40 -26.35
CA ILE A 291 -0.57 -0.58 -26.58
C ILE A 291 -1.29 0.77 -26.56
N ILE A 292 -1.07 1.59 -25.52
CA ILE A 292 -1.69 2.91 -25.40
C ILE A 292 -1.25 3.82 -26.56
N ALA A 293 0.04 3.85 -26.89
CA ALA A 293 0.59 4.68 -27.97
C ALA A 293 0.05 4.31 -29.35
N ARG A 294 -0.10 3.00 -29.66
CA ARG A 294 -0.66 2.59 -30.96
C ARG A 294 -2.14 2.92 -31.13
N ASN A 295 -2.87 3.10 -30.02
CA ASN A 295 -4.23 3.59 -30.01
C ASN A 295 -4.32 5.13 -30.10
N GLY A 296 -3.16 5.83 -30.19
CA GLY A 296 -3.07 7.26 -30.38
C GLY A 296 -3.13 8.10 -29.08
N TYR A 297 -2.98 7.46 -27.92
CA TYR A 297 -3.06 8.12 -26.62
C TYR A 297 -1.68 8.22 -25.93
N THR A 298 -1.61 9.09 -24.92
CA THR A 298 -0.41 9.27 -24.11
C THR A 298 -0.48 8.36 -22.89
N TYR A 299 0.68 7.79 -22.55
CA TYR A 299 0.94 7.06 -21.33
C TYR A 299 1.98 7.84 -20.50
N ALA A 300 1.64 8.28 -19.31
CA ALA A 300 2.53 9.14 -18.54
C ALA A 300 2.56 8.76 -17.03
N HIS A 301 2.42 7.49 -16.74
CA HIS A 301 2.39 6.92 -15.39
C HIS A 301 3.26 5.64 -15.35
N HIS A 302 3.61 5.13 -14.16
CA HIS A 302 4.12 3.76 -14.08
C HIS A 302 3.00 2.75 -14.38
N SER A 303 3.35 1.55 -14.78
CA SER A 303 2.36 0.52 -15.11
C SER A 303 1.89 -0.28 -13.90
N GLY A 304 2.39 0.03 -12.71
CA GLY A 304 2.01 -0.62 -11.48
C GLY A 304 3.15 -0.78 -10.47
N HIS A 305 2.87 -1.52 -9.40
CA HIS A 305 3.80 -1.75 -8.29
C HIS A 305 3.44 -3.03 -7.53
N SER A 306 4.34 -3.51 -6.67
CA SER A 306 3.99 -4.52 -5.68
C SER A 306 3.27 -3.87 -4.50
N ILE A 307 2.54 -4.68 -3.74
CA ILE A 307 1.73 -4.27 -2.60
C ILE A 307 1.90 -5.26 -1.45
N GLY A 308 1.66 -4.82 -0.22
CA GLY A 308 1.77 -5.66 0.98
C GLY A 308 1.32 -4.93 2.23
N THR A 309 2.17 -4.90 3.26
CA THR A 309 1.98 -4.02 4.42
C THR A 309 2.25 -2.55 4.08
N GLY A 310 3.01 -2.28 3.01
CA GLY A 310 3.12 -0.99 2.33
C GLY A 310 2.21 -0.93 1.11
N VAL A 311 1.60 0.24 0.85
CA VAL A 311 0.74 0.42 -0.32
C VAL A 311 1.56 0.34 -1.61
N HIS A 312 2.74 0.93 -1.64
CA HIS A 312 3.69 0.84 -2.75
C HIS A 312 4.95 0.10 -2.30
N GLU A 313 5.09 -1.16 -2.72
CA GLU A 313 6.29 -1.95 -2.47
C GLU A 313 7.11 -2.15 -3.76
N TRP A 314 8.34 -2.64 -3.60
CA TRP A 314 9.14 -3.12 -4.73
C TRP A 314 8.66 -4.53 -5.18
N PRO A 315 8.68 -4.80 -6.51
CA PRO A 315 9.11 -3.95 -7.62
C PRO A 315 8.04 -2.96 -8.08
N ARG A 316 8.48 -1.87 -8.71
CA ARG A 316 7.64 -1.04 -9.58
C ARG A 316 7.65 -1.57 -10.99
N ILE A 317 6.52 -1.50 -11.67
CA ILE A 317 6.41 -1.86 -13.10
C ILE A 317 6.72 -0.60 -13.91
N VAL A 318 8.01 -0.46 -14.25
CA VAL A 318 8.58 0.68 -15.00
C VAL A 318 9.68 0.18 -15.94
N GLY A 319 9.92 0.89 -17.04
CA GLY A 319 10.82 0.46 -18.11
C GLY A 319 12.28 0.23 -17.70
N TYR A 320 12.73 0.82 -16.59
CA TYR A 320 14.08 0.63 -16.07
C TYR A 320 14.22 -0.50 -15.03
N GLU A 321 13.11 -1.16 -14.64
CA GLU A 321 13.19 -2.30 -13.72
C GLU A 321 13.74 -3.54 -14.43
N GLN A 322 14.81 -4.12 -13.88
CA GLN A 322 15.54 -5.23 -14.46
C GLN A 322 15.09 -6.59 -13.94
N ALA A 323 14.28 -6.61 -12.86
CA ALA A 323 13.78 -7.84 -12.29
C ALA A 323 12.76 -8.51 -13.20
N ALA A 324 12.52 -9.79 -12.98
CA ALA A 324 11.43 -10.55 -13.57
C ALA A 324 10.38 -10.89 -12.50
N PHE A 325 9.14 -11.07 -12.92
CA PHE A 325 8.10 -11.61 -12.06
C PHE A 325 8.50 -13.00 -11.55
N ARG A 326 8.14 -13.27 -10.31
CA ARG A 326 8.33 -14.58 -9.66
C ARG A 326 6.99 -15.03 -9.08
N GLU A 327 6.83 -16.34 -8.94
CA GLU A 327 5.69 -16.93 -8.24
C GLU A 327 5.53 -16.31 -6.85
N ASP A 328 4.30 -16.16 -6.41
CA ASP A 328 3.87 -15.54 -5.16
C ASP A 328 4.17 -14.04 -5.02
N MET A 329 4.54 -13.35 -6.11
CA MET A 329 4.43 -11.89 -6.14
C MET A 329 2.97 -11.47 -6.21
N VAL A 330 2.61 -10.40 -5.50
CA VAL A 330 1.31 -9.73 -5.65
C VAL A 330 1.58 -8.31 -6.13
N VAL A 331 1.01 -7.97 -7.28
CA VAL A 331 1.28 -6.71 -7.97
C VAL A 331 0.00 -6.04 -8.43
N MET A 332 0.01 -4.73 -8.43
CA MET A 332 -0.96 -3.88 -9.09
C MET A 332 -0.56 -3.71 -10.55
N VAL A 333 -1.52 -3.79 -11.45
CA VAL A 333 -1.31 -3.42 -12.85
C VAL A 333 -2.36 -2.38 -13.24
N GLU A 334 -1.90 -1.17 -13.59
CA GLU A 334 -2.72 0.04 -13.66
C GLU A 334 -2.48 0.87 -14.95
N PRO A 335 -2.69 0.31 -16.14
CA PRO A 335 -2.52 1.04 -17.39
C PRO A 335 -3.40 2.28 -17.43
N THR A 336 -2.80 3.37 -17.85
CA THR A 336 -3.40 4.70 -17.89
C THR A 336 -3.34 5.27 -19.31
N ALA A 337 -4.43 5.87 -19.78
CA ALA A 337 -4.52 6.53 -21.07
C ALA A 337 -5.04 7.95 -20.92
N PHE A 338 -4.44 8.90 -21.64
CA PHE A 338 -4.80 10.32 -21.59
C PHE A 338 -5.03 10.92 -22.98
N ASP A 339 -6.05 11.77 -23.02
CA ASP A 339 -6.32 12.68 -24.13
C ASP A 339 -6.80 14.02 -23.53
N PRO A 340 -6.13 15.16 -23.81
CA PRO A 340 -6.48 16.45 -23.21
C PRO A 340 -7.88 16.93 -23.57
N GLU A 341 -8.46 16.46 -24.69
CA GLU A 341 -9.83 16.81 -25.10
C GLU A 341 -10.91 15.91 -24.52
N ILE A 342 -10.51 14.74 -23.96
CA ILE A 342 -11.43 13.75 -23.40
C ILE A 342 -11.28 13.63 -21.87
N GLY A 343 -10.06 13.61 -21.38
CA GLY A 343 -9.69 13.36 -19.99
C GLY A 343 -8.77 12.15 -19.84
N GLY A 344 -8.74 11.56 -18.64
CA GLY A 344 -7.94 10.36 -18.32
C GLY A 344 -8.80 9.15 -18.02
N VAL A 345 -8.20 7.98 -18.23
CA VAL A 345 -8.71 6.67 -17.83
C VAL A 345 -7.56 5.92 -17.16
N ARG A 346 -7.78 5.37 -15.98
CA ARG A 346 -6.92 4.42 -15.27
C ARG A 346 -7.77 3.21 -14.89
N LEU A 347 -7.33 2.02 -15.28
CA LEU A 347 -7.98 0.75 -14.95
C LEU A 347 -6.96 -0.13 -14.25
N GLU A 348 -7.34 -0.72 -13.12
CA GLU A 348 -6.39 -1.42 -12.28
C GLU A 348 -6.98 -2.67 -11.64
N PHE A 349 -6.17 -3.71 -11.59
CA PHE A 349 -6.42 -4.92 -10.81
C PHE A 349 -5.21 -5.35 -9.99
N THR A 350 -5.49 -5.96 -8.85
CA THR A 350 -4.50 -6.71 -8.06
C THR A 350 -4.32 -8.09 -8.68
N LEU A 351 -3.08 -8.44 -9.04
CA LEU A 351 -2.71 -9.74 -9.61
C LEU A 351 -1.80 -10.51 -8.64
N HIS A 352 -2.13 -11.77 -8.35
CA HIS A 352 -1.23 -12.74 -7.73
C HIS A 352 -0.55 -13.56 -8.82
N VAL A 353 0.78 -13.54 -8.88
CA VAL A 353 1.57 -14.31 -9.83
C VAL A 353 1.61 -15.76 -9.39
N THR A 354 1.04 -16.68 -10.19
CA THR A 354 1.00 -18.12 -9.95
C THR A 354 2.14 -18.85 -10.66
N ALA A 355 2.25 -20.15 -10.50
CA ALA A 355 3.33 -20.96 -11.10
C ALA A 355 3.44 -20.83 -12.64
N ASP A 356 2.33 -20.58 -13.34
CA ASP A 356 2.24 -20.57 -14.80
C ASP A 356 1.51 -19.36 -15.41
N GLY A 357 1.05 -18.41 -14.57
CA GLY A 357 0.31 -17.22 -14.99
C GLY A 357 0.07 -16.25 -13.86
N CYS A 358 -1.14 -15.70 -13.80
CA CYS A 358 -1.59 -14.90 -12.67
C CYS A 358 -3.08 -15.08 -12.39
N GLU A 359 -3.48 -14.82 -11.16
CA GLU A 359 -4.87 -14.77 -10.71
C GLU A 359 -5.24 -13.32 -10.37
N VAL A 360 -6.41 -12.87 -10.82
CA VAL A 360 -6.97 -11.56 -10.43
C VAL A 360 -7.61 -11.70 -9.04
N LEU A 361 -7.15 -10.91 -8.07
CA LEU A 361 -7.67 -10.94 -6.70
C LEU A 361 -8.85 -9.98 -6.47
N THR A 362 -8.97 -8.94 -7.28
CA THR A 362 -10.10 -8.00 -7.27
C THR A 362 -11.36 -8.63 -7.87
N ASP A 363 -12.55 -8.24 -7.37
CA ASP A 363 -13.85 -8.78 -7.79
C ASP A 363 -14.82 -7.64 -8.16
N PHE A 364 -14.54 -6.98 -9.28
CA PHE A 364 -15.47 -6.05 -9.94
C PHE A 364 -15.16 -5.99 -11.43
N ALA A 365 -16.12 -5.50 -12.21
CA ALA A 365 -15.94 -5.34 -13.66
C ALA A 365 -15.72 -3.87 -14.01
N HIS A 366 -14.74 -3.60 -14.84
CA HIS A 366 -14.60 -2.29 -15.48
C HIS A 366 -15.74 -2.04 -16.48
N GLN A 367 -16.29 -0.84 -16.45
CA GLN A 367 -17.32 -0.41 -17.39
C GLN A 367 -17.12 1.05 -17.76
N PRO A 368 -17.27 1.42 -19.06
CA PRO A 368 -16.96 2.76 -19.53
C PRO A 368 -17.98 3.81 -19.10
N GLU A 369 -19.09 3.44 -18.53
CA GLU A 369 -20.19 4.37 -18.26
C GLU A 369 -20.95 4.07 -16.97
N ILE A 370 -21.39 5.12 -16.30
CA ILE A 370 -22.37 5.09 -15.22
C ILE A 370 -23.66 5.67 -15.76
N ARG A 371 -24.71 4.86 -15.81
CA ARG A 371 -26.06 5.30 -16.16
C ARG A 371 -26.87 5.53 -14.87
N PRO A 372 -27.65 6.66 -14.81
CA PRO A 372 -28.51 6.95 -13.66
C PRO A 372 -29.61 5.92 -13.46
#